data_2258141b6a260b8eb144936403e8c31e
#
_entry.id   2258141b6a260b8eb144936403e8c31e
#
_cell.length_a   1.000
_cell.length_b   1.000
_cell.length_c   1.000
_cell.angle_alpha   90.00
_cell.angle_beta   90.00
_cell.angle_gamma   90.00
#
_symmetry.space_group_name_H-M   'P 1'
#
loop_
_entity.id
_entity.type
_entity.pdbx_description
1 polymer ?
#
loop_
_entity_poly.entity_id
_entity_poly.type
_entity_poly.pdbx_seq_one_letter_code
_entity_poly.pdbx_strand_id
1 'polypeptide(L)'
;MVAAPPRPVRRPGTAFALAVAAAAPGVFLHLAGLHPEPITAAATFGLAVVGAAFMLAWAAEAAQVDISAGLALALLALVAVLPEYAVDFVFTWKAGKHPAEFAPDALANMTGGNQLLIGAGWSLVVLVGAYRIRQSRRGRELRNVRAAPASTEVELQRSNSVAIAFLLIATLYGLTLPLHRTLTLIDAAILVTVFVVYMVRVARAPAGTPHLVGPARTIGTMSTARRRAAVAALFGAAIVTILVCAEPFAESLVDTGRKFAIDDFVLISLIAPLASEAPELLIAGMFAWRLDADAGLGALVSSKVNQWTLLVGTLPIVFAISSGGLHGLPIDAVQREELFVTAAQSAFAVAVLANRRISVREAVILLGVWLAQLFTKLPLFESIHAEARIGIGVLYLAMAAVILWRQRAHLRPLLHDGLVVPVATLAAGSEPEAVDGVE
;
A
#
# COMPACT_ATOMS: atom_id res chain seq x y z
N MET A 1 -37.75 9.27 7.62
CA MET A 1 -37.79 7.86 8.10
C MET A 1 -36.36 7.50 8.48
N VAL A 2 -36.04 7.50 9.75
CA VAL A 2 -34.71 7.37 10.32
C VAL A 2 -34.10 6.03 9.87
N ALA A 3 -32.95 6.07 9.23
CA ALA A 3 -32.19 4.88 8.85
C ALA A 3 -31.86 4.07 10.11
N ALA A 4 -32.14 2.77 10.10
CA ALA A 4 -31.80 1.86 11.19
C ALA A 4 -30.29 1.97 11.48
N PRO A 5 -29.88 2.08 12.76
CA PRO A 5 -28.47 2.18 13.11
C PRO A 5 -27.71 0.94 12.58
N PRO A 6 -26.51 1.12 12.07
CA PRO A 6 -25.69 0.01 11.62
C PRO A 6 -25.47 -0.95 12.79
N ARG A 7 -25.58 -2.25 12.52
CA ARG A 7 -25.37 -3.31 13.51
C ARG A 7 -24.05 -3.09 14.25
N PRO A 8 -24.00 -3.29 15.57
CA PRO A 8 -22.80 -3.04 16.35
C PRO A 8 -21.64 -3.88 15.80
N VAL A 9 -20.61 -3.19 15.32
CA VAL A 9 -19.31 -3.78 15.02
C VAL A 9 -18.83 -4.48 16.27
N ARG A 10 -18.26 -5.69 16.13
CA ARG A 10 -17.59 -6.46 17.19
C ARG A 10 -16.87 -5.50 18.13
N ARG A 11 -17.04 -5.70 19.44
CA ARG A 11 -16.59 -4.83 20.53
C ARG A 11 -15.19 -4.28 20.21
N PRO A 12 -14.96 -2.96 20.15
CA PRO A 12 -13.67 -2.37 19.76
C PRO A 12 -12.50 -2.90 20.60
N GLY A 13 -12.75 -3.29 21.85
CA GLY A 13 -11.77 -3.93 22.72
C GLY A 13 -11.23 -5.27 22.20
N THR A 14 -12.01 -6.03 21.40
CA THR A 14 -11.49 -7.29 20.83
C THR A 14 -10.44 -7.06 19.75
N ALA A 15 -10.56 -6.01 18.93
CA ALA A 15 -9.56 -5.69 17.92
C ALA A 15 -8.24 -5.22 18.56
N PHE A 16 -8.31 -4.39 19.60
CA PHE A 16 -7.12 -4.02 20.38
C PHE A 16 -6.44 -5.24 21.02
N ALA A 17 -7.24 -6.10 21.67
CA ALA A 17 -6.71 -7.30 22.29
C ALA A 17 -6.03 -8.22 21.27
N LEU A 18 -6.58 -8.36 20.06
CA LEU A 18 -5.99 -9.15 18.99
C LEU A 18 -4.67 -8.54 18.48
N ALA A 19 -4.60 -7.22 18.30
CA ALA A 19 -3.35 -6.57 17.87
C ALA A 19 -2.26 -6.71 18.92
N VAL A 20 -2.60 -6.53 20.19
CA VAL A 20 -1.64 -6.74 21.31
C VAL A 20 -1.25 -8.21 21.41
N ALA A 21 -2.19 -9.15 21.30
CA ALA A 21 -1.90 -10.59 21.33
C ALA A 21 -1.04 -11.03 20.13
N ALA A 22 -1.12 -10.35 18.99
CA ALA A 22 -0.24 -10.58 17.86
C ALA A 22 1.17 -9.99 18.11
N ALA A 23 1.26 -8.80 18.72
CA ALA A 23 2.51 -8.09 18.95
C ALA A 23 3.34 -8.63 20.11
N ALA A 24 2.69 -8.97 21.24
CA ALA A 24 3.37 -9.30 22.49
C ALA A 24 4.30 -10.53 22.40
N PRO A 25 3.95 -11.64 21.72
CA PRO A 25 4.84 -12.80 21.64
C PRO A 25 6.18 -12.48 20.95
N GLY A 26 6.19 -11.71 19.86
CA GLY A 26 7.40 -11.33 19.14
C GLY A 26 8.31 -10.46 20.03
N VAL A 27 7.73 -9.43 20.66
CA VAL A 27 8.49 -8.59 21.61
C VAL A 27 9.04 -9.40 22.76
N PHE A 28 8.25 -10.33 23.34
CA PHE A 28 8.69 -11.20 24.42
C PHE A 28 9.84 -12.10 23.99
N LEU A 29 9.75 -12.77 22.85
CA LEU A 29 10.81 -13.65 22.34
C LEU A 29 12.14 -12.90 22.18
N HIS A 30 12.09 -11.71 21.57
CA HIS A 30 13.29 -10.90 21.38
C HIS A 30 13.90 -10.46 22.70
N LEU A 31 13.11 -9.90 23.63
CA LEU A 31 13.60 -9.44 24.93
C LEU A 31 14.09 -10.57 25.82
N ALA A 32 13.52 -11.76 25.71
CA ALA A 32 13.94 -12.95 26.42
C ALA A 32 15.15 -13.66 25.79
N GLY A 33 15.65 -13.20 24.64
CA GLY A 33 16.76 -13.83 23.91
C GLY A 33 16.44 -15.25 23.45
N LEU A 34 15.16 -15.54 23.19
CA LEU A 34 14.70 -16.85 22.73
C LEU A 34 14.75 -16.93 21.22
N HIS A 35 15.37 -17.96 20.69
CA HIS A 35 15.52 -18.21 19.25
C HIS A 35 14.73 -19.46 18.86
N PRO A 36 13.42 -19.34 18.53
CA PRO A 36 12.64 -20.48 18.06
C PRO A 36 13.08 -20.92 16.66
N GLU A 37 12.56 -22.07 16.22
CA GLU A 37 12.74 -22.56 14.85
C GLU A 37 12.38 -21.47 13.82
N PRO A 38 13.08 -21.37 12.66
CA PRO A 38 12.93 -20.28 11.69
C PRO A 38 11.49 -19.98 11.28
N ILE A 39 10.68 -21.01 10.96
CA ILE A 39 9.26 -20.81 10.62
C ILE A 39 8.48 -20.19 11.76
N THR A 40 8.69 -20.70 12.98
CA THR A 40 8.01 -20.20 14.17
C THR A 40 8.43 -18.76 14.48
N ALA A 41 9.70 -18.45 14.30
CA ALA A 41 10.25 -17.11 14.40
C ALA A 41 9.62 -16.16 13.37
N ALA A 42 9.65 -16.54 12.08
CA ALA A 42 9.04 -15.76 10.99
C ALA A 42 7.57 -15.50 11.23
N ALA A 43 6.81 -16.53 11.63
CA ALA A 43 5.38 -16.39 11.93
C ALA A 43 5.14 -15.46 13.13
N THR A 44 5.91 -15.61 14.20
CA THR A 44 5.71 -14.84 15.43
C THR A 44 6.12 -13.38 15.26
N PHE A 45 7.28 -13.11 14.68
CA PHE A 45 7.73 -11.75 14.41
C PHE A 45 6.91 -11.08 13.31
N GLY A 46 6.51 -11.82 12.26
CA GLY A 46 5.62 -11.32 11.23
C GLY A 46 4.25 -10.92 11.77
N LEU A 47 3.65 -11.76 12.63
CA LEU A 47 2.40 -11.41 13.32
C LEU A 47 2.57 -10.21 14.24
N ALA A 48 3.73 -10.04 14.87
CA ALA A 48 4.02 -8.86 15.68
C ALA A 48 4.08 -7.59 14.84
N VAL A 49 4.71 -7.62 13.67
CA VAL A 49 4.71 -6.52 12.69
C VAL A 49 3.28 -6.18 12.24
N VAL A 50 2.46 -7.20 11.91
CA VAL A 50 1.04 -7.01 11.56
C VAL A 50 0.27 -6.33 12.70
N GLY A 51 0.44 -6.82 13.94
CA GLY A 51 -0.21 -6.23 15.13
C GLY A 51 0.19 -4.77 15.34
N ALA A 52 1.48 -4.46 15.21
CA ALA A 52 2.02 -3.12 15.32
C ALA A 52 1.48 -2.19 14.22
N ALA A 53 1.41 -2.67 12.99
CA ALA A 53 0.90 -1.90 11.85
C ALA A 53 -0.58 -1.56 12.03
N PHE A 54 -1.41 -2.45 12.59
CA PHE A 54 -2.78 -2.12 12.97
C PHE A 54 -2.86 -1.05 14.06
N MET A 55 -2.04 -1.16 15.11
CA MET A 55 -1.98 -0.14 16.17
C MET A 55 -1.59 1.23 15.59
N LEU A 56 -0.63 1.25 14.69
CA LEU A 56 -0.14 2.43 14.00
C LEU A 56 -1.25 3.07 13.14
N ALA A 57 -1.95 2.27 12.32
CA ALA A 57 -3.05 2.73 11.47
C ALA A 57 -4.19 3.36 12.31
N TRP A 58 -4.61 2.70 13.40
CA TRP A 58 -5.66 3.26 14.26
C TRP A 58 -5.23 4.54 14.99
N ALA A 59 -3.96 4.62 15.39
CA ALA A 59 -3.40 5.82 15.99
C ALA A 59 -3.39 6.99 14.98
N ALA A 60 -2.95 6.73 13.75
CA ALA A 60 -2.89 7.70 12.67
C ALA A 60 -4.28 8.21 12.26
N GLU A 61 -5.26 7.32 12.10
CA GLU A 61 -6.64 7.69 11.83
C GLU A 61 -7.22 8.57 12.98
N ALA A 62 -7.05 8.14 14.24
CA ALA A 62 -7.58 8.87 15.39
C ALA A 62 -6.90 10.23 15.59
N ALA A 63 -5.62 10.38 15.24
CA ALA A 63 -4.87 11.62 15.34
C ALA A 63 -5.46 12.74 14.45
N GLN A 64 -6.11 12.37 13.33
CA GLN A 64 -6.74 13.33 12.41
C GLN A 64 -7.78 14.23 13.08
N VAL A 65 -8.34 13.81 14.22
CA VAL A 65 -9.30 14.63 14.99
C VAL A 65 -8.64 15.83 15.66
N ASP A 66 -7.34 15.74 15.97
CA ASP A 66 -6.61 16.73 16.77
C ASP A 66 -5.62 17.60 15.99
N ILE A 67 -5.28 17.22 14.77
CA ILE A 67 -4.29 17.90 13.94
C ILE A 67 -4.93 18.50 12.69
N SER A 68 -4.29 19.55 12.12
CA SER A 68 -4.79 20.14 10.87
C SER A 68 -4.80 19.09 9.74
N ALA A 69 -5.75 19.21 8.83
CA ALA A 69 -5.91 18.21 7.75
C ALA A 69 -4.64 18.01 6.92
N GLY A 70 -3.91 19.09 6.62
CA GLY A 70 -2.65 18.98 5.86
C GLY A 70 -1.58 18.20 6.63
N LEU A 71 -1.45 18.47 7.95
CA LEU A 71 -0.52 17.72 8.80
C LEU A 71 -0.98 16.28 9.01
N ALA A 72 -2.31 16.07 9.14
CA ALA A 72 -2.88 14.73 9.27
C ALA A 72 -2.59 13.87 8.04
N LEU A 73 -2.79 14.39 6.83
CA LEU A 73 -2.51 13.70 5.58
C LEU A 73 -1.01 13.38 5.43
N ALA A 74 -0.14 14.35 5.75
CA ALA A 74 1.30 14.14 5.69
C ALA A 74 1.76 13.06 6.70
N LEU A 75 1.25 13.13 7.93
CA LEU A 75 1.58 12.17 8.98
C LEU A 75 1.02 10.78 8.66
N LEU A 76 -0.21 10.71 8.17
CA LEU A 76 -0.86 9.45 7.79
C LEU A 76 -0.07 8.76 6.68
N ALA A 77 0.30 9.50 5.63
CA ALA A 77 1.07 8.97 4.52
C ALA A 77 2.47 8.46 4.93
N LEU A 78 3.10 9.10 5.92
CA LEU A 78 4.39 8.67 6.44
C LEU A 78 4.26 7.48 7.40
N VAL A 79 3.23 7.51 8.23
CA VAL A 79 3.06 6.55 9.33
C VAL A 79 2.50 5.22 8.84
N ALA A 80 1.60 5.23 7.87
CA ALA A 80 0.99 4.02 7.32
C ALA A 80 2.03 3.03 6.76
N VAL A 81 3.10 3.56 6.18
CA VAL A 81 4.17 2.76 5.54
C VAL A 81 5.36 2.47 6.45
N LEU A 82 5.36 2.90 7.72
CA LEU A 82 6.48 2.64 8.65
C LEU A 82 6.83 1.15 8.80
N PRO A 83 5.88 0.19 8.87
CA PRO A 83 6.21 -1.23 8.96
C PRO A 83 7.00 -1.72 7.75
N GLU A 84 6.61 -1.30 6.55
CA GLU A 84 7.30 -1.63 5.31
C GLU A 84 8.71 -1.01 5.28
N TYR A 85 8.81 0.28 5.63
CA TYR A 85 10.12 0.95 5.74
C TYR A 85 11.05 0.27 6.73
N ALA A 86 10.54 -0.22 7.87
CA ALA A 86 11.37 -0.89 8.86
C ALA A 86 12.00 -2.17 8.29
N VAL A 87 11.23 -2.98 7.56
CA VAL A 87 11.72 -4.21 6.93
C VAL A 87 12.70 -3.88 5.79
N ASP A 88 12.34 -2.95 4.90
CA ASP A 88 13.22 -2.52 3.80
C ASP A 88 14.53 -1.92 4.31
N PHE A 89 14.48 -1.14 5.40
CA PHE A 89 15.68 -0.54 5.98
C PHE A 89 16.60 -1.58 6.62
N VAL A 90 16.06 -2.64 7.23
CA VAL A 90 16.88 -3.75 7.75
C VAL A 90 17.65 -4.41 6.61
N PHE A 91 16.97 -4.84 5.54
CA PHE A 91 17.63 -5.44 4.39
C PHE A 91 18.62 -4.49 3.74
N THR A 92 18.25 -3.22 3.54
CA THR A 92 19.12 -2.22 2.90
C THR A 92 20.33 -1.87 3.78
N TRP A 93 20.16 -1.81 5.10
CA TRP A 93 21.27 -1.61 6.04
C TRP A 93 22.25 -2.77 6.00
N LYS A 94 21.74 -4.00 5.99
CA LYS A 94 22.57 -5.21 5.82
C LYS A 94 23.26 -5.24 4.46
N ALA A 95 22.57 -4.83 3.40
CA ALA A 95 23.14 -4.69 2.07
C ALA A 95 24.33 -3.72 2.03
N GLY A 96 24.31 -2.64 2.83
CA GLY A 96 25.46 -1.74 2.96
C GLY A 96 26.71 -2.39 3.55
N LYS A 97 26.55 -3.47 4.34
CA LYS A 97 27.65 -4.26 4.93
C LYS A 97 28.03 -5.46 4.07
N HIS A 98 27.04 -6.14 3.48
CA HIS A 98 27.17 -7.35 2.66
C HIS A 98 26.35 -7.22 1.37
N PRO A 99 26.79 -6.39 0.38
CA PRO A 99 25.98 -6.07 -0.79
C PRO A 99 25.58 -7.28 -1.62
N ALA A 100 26.46 -8.24 -1.79
CA ALA A 100 26.22 -9.43 -2.61
C ALA A 100 25.12 -10.34 -2.03
N GLU A 101 24.93 -10.32 -0.73
CA GLU A 101 23.96 -11.15 -0.01
C GLU A 101 22.60 -10.44 0.14
N PHE A 102 22.59 -9.20 0.60
CA PHE A 102 21.35 -8.52 1.01
C PHE A 102 20.82 -7.45 0.05
N ALA A 103 21.56 -7.05 -0.99
CA ALA A 103 21.02 -6.09 -1.96
C ALA A 103 19.86 -6.70 -2.78
N PRO A 104 19.93 -7.97 -3.21
CA PRO A 104 18.79 -8.64 -3.82
C PRO A 104 17.56 -8.69 -2.92
N ASP A 105 17.71 -8.94 -1.62
CA ASP A 105 16.62 -9.04 -0.66
C ASP A 105 15.92 -7.70 -0.44
N ALA A 106 16.69 -6.62 -0.30
CA ALA A 106 16.15 -5.26 -0.19
C ALA A 106 15.29 -4.89 -1.41
N LEU A 107 15.77 -5.21 -2.60
CA LEU A 107 15.03 -4.94 -3.84
C LEU A 107 13.85 -5.91 -4.02
N ALA A 108 13.96 -7.16 -3.57
CA ALA A 108 12.88 -8.13 -3.62
C ALA A 108 11.70 -7.73 -2.73
N ASN A 109 11.95 -7.26 -1.49
CA ASN A 109 10.91 -6.77 -0.58
C ASN A 109 10.21 -5.55 -1.19
N MET A 110 10.97 -4.56 -1.62
CA MET A 110 10.45 -3.34 -2.24
C MET A 110 9.62 -3.62 -3.49
N THR A 111 10.10 -4.45 -4.43
CA THR A 111 9.34 -4.78 -5.65
C THR A 111 8.12 -5.63 -5.33
N GLY A 112 8.25 -6.58 -4.40
CA GLY A 112 7.18 -7.46 -3.94
C GLY A 112 6.00 -6.68 -3.34
N GLY A 113 6.25 -5.74 -2.42
CA GLY A 113 5.23 -4.86 -1.84
C GLY A 113 4.51 -4.05 -2.91
N ASN A 114 5.29 -3.43 -3.78
CA ASN A 114 4.76 -2.66 -4.91
C ASN A 114 3.87 -3.47 -5.85
N GLN A 115 4.19 -4.74 -6.09
CA GLN A 115 3.41 -5.65 -6.94
C GLN A 115 2.16 -6.16 -6.22
N LEU A 116 2.27 -6.48 -4.93
CA LEU A 116 1.18 -6.95 -4.08
C LEU A 116 0.06 -5.90 -3.98
N LEU A 117 0.42 -4.65 -3.74
CA LEU A 117 -0.53 -3.55 -3.56
C LEU A 117 -1.44 -3.38 -4.79
N ILE A 118 -0.87 -3.42 -5.99
CA ILE A 118 -1.65 -3.32 -7.24
C ILE A 118 -2.36 -4.64 -7.54
N GLY A 119 -1.62 -5.75 -7.57
CA GLY A 119 -2.14 -7.04 -8.02
C GLY A 119 -3.25 -7.57 -7.12
N ALA A 120 -2.99 -7.65 -5.82
CA ALA A 120 -3.96 -8.13 -4.83
C ALA A 120 -4.80 -6.99 -4.24
N GLY A 121 -4.18 -5.89 -3.82
CA GLY A 121 -4.84 -4.83 -3.05
C GLY A 121 -5.94 -4.13 -3.83
N TRP A 122 -5.64 -3.56 -5.00
CA TRP A 122 -6.65 -2.88 -5.81
C TRP A 122 -7.74 -3.85 -6.27
N SER A 123 -7.36 -5.06 -6.66
CA SER A 123 -8.30 -6.10 -7.07
C SER A 123 -9.24 -6.50 -5.93
N LEU A 124 -8.71 -6.66 -4.70
CA LEU A 124 -9.51 -6.95 -3.51
C LEU A 124 -10.61 -5.91 -3.29
N VAL A 125 -10.25 -4.62 -3.31
CA VAL A 125 -11.19 -3.52 -3.10
C VAL A 125 -12.32 -3.55 -4.14
N VAL A 126 -11.98 -3.72 -5.43
CA VAL A 126 -12.96 -3.73 -6.52
C VAL A 126 -13.86 -4.96 -6.43
N LEU A 127 -13.30 -6.14 -6.19
CA LEU A 127 -14.07 -7.40 -6.12
C LEU A 127 -14.97 -7.45 -4.89
N VAL A 128 -14.48 -7.02 -3.73
CA VAL A 128 -15.29 -6.91 -2.49
C VAL A 128 -16.39 -5.87 -2.66
N GLY A 129 -16.09 -4.70 -3.22
CA GLY A 129 -17.07 -3.66 -3.50
C GLY A 129 -18.17 -4.16 -4.45
N ALA A 130 -17.79 -4.79 -5.57
CA ALA A 130 -18.74 -5.36 -6.52
C ALA A 130 -19.62 -6.47 -5.90
N TYR A 131 -19.02 -7.35 -5.09
CA TYR A 131 -19.74 -8.38 -4.35
C TYR A 131 -20.78 -7.76 -3.42
N ARG A 132 -20.41 -6.75 -2.64
CA ARG A 132 -21.31 -6.08 -1.69
C ARG A 132 -22.43 -5.31 -2.39
N ILE A 133 -22.15 -4.66 -3.53
CA ILE A 133 -23.17 -4.00 -4.35
C ILE A 133 -24.20 -5.04 -4.84
N ARG A 134 -23.73 -6.17 -5.38
CA ARG A 134 -24.62 -7.26 -5.83
C ARG A 134 -25.48 -7.83 -4.70
N GLN A 135 -24.88 -8.05 -3.54
CA GLN A 135 -25.60 -8.54 -2.34
C GLN A 135 -26.66 -7.52 -1.87
N SER A 136 -26.32 -6.24 -1.86
CA SER A 136 -27.24 -5.15 -1.49
C SER A 136 -28.42 -5.04 -2.46
N ARG A 137 -28.20 -5.23 -3.76
CA ARG A 137 -29.27 -5.27 -4.78
C ARG A 137 -30.23 -6.42 -4.55
N ARG A 138 -29.73 -7.66 -4.40
CA ARG A 138 -30.57 -8.84 -4.11
C ARG A 138 -31.44 -8.64 -2.87
N GLY A 139 -30.90 -8.08 -1.81
CA GLY A 139 -31.67 -7.76 -0.60
C GLY A 139 -32.73 -6.68 -0.76
N ARG A 140 -32.55 -5.74 -1.74
CA ARG A 140 -33.51 -4.67 -2.06
C ARG A 140 -34.57 -5.09 -3.05
N GLU A 141 -34.25 -5.93 -4.03
CA GLU A 141 -35.23 -6.55 -4.93
C GLU A 141 -36.28 -7.33 -4.13
N LEU A 142 -35.87 -8.02 -3.07
CA LEU A 142 -36.77 -8.70 -2.14
C LEU A 142 -37.60 -7.73 -1.26
N ARG A 143 -37.27 -6.44 -1.22
CA ARG A 143 -37.91 -5.42 -0.36
C ARG A 143 -38.55 -4.24 -1.12
N ASN A 144 -38.67 -4.31 -2.45
CA ASN A 144 -39.27 -3.24 -3.27
C ASN A 144 -38.69 -1.81 -3.03
N VAL A 145 -37.39 -1.67 -2.74
CA VAL A 145 -36.77 -0.37 -2.45
C VAL A 145 -35.89 0.08 -3.62
N ARG A 146 -36.24 1.23 -4.24
CA ARG A 146 -35.49 1.89 -5.31
C ARG A 146 -34.11 2.41 -4.86
N ALA A 147 -33.12 2.29 -5.76
CA ALA A 147 -31.78 2.85 -5.81
C ALA A 147 -30.63 2.07 -5.13
N ALA A 148 -30.03 1.14 -5.89
CA ALA A 148 -28.64 0.70 -5.73
C ALA A 148 -27.80 1.34 -6.85
N PRO A 149 -26.46 1.59 -6.67
CA PRO A 149 -25.59 2.10 -7.72
C PRO A 149 -25.74 1.31 -9.02
N ALA A 150 -25.79 2.00 -10.16
CA ALA A 150 -26.10 1.37 -11.45
C ALA A 150 -24.93 0.54 -12.00
N SER A 151 -23.69 0.78 -11.56
CA SER A 151 -22.49 0.06 -12.02
C SER A 151 -21.82 -0.73 -10.89
N THR A 152 -21.08 -1.78 -11.25
CA THR A 152 -20.16 -2.51 -10.36
C THR A 152 -18.73 -1.99 -10.50
N GLU A 153 -18.54 -0.88 -11.18
CA GLU A 153 -17.27 -0.18 -11.31
C GLU A 153 -17.03 0.68 -10.08
N VAL A 154 -15.78 0.79 -9.69
CA VAL A 154 -15.33 1.74 -8.67
C VAL A 154 -14.91 3.00 -9.39
N GLU A 155 -15.56 4.12 -9.11
CA GLU A 155 -15.23 5.44 -9.64
C GLU A 155 -14.53 6.25 -8.56
N LEU A 156 -13.30 6.66 -8.85
CA LEU A 156 -12.50 7.49 -7.95
C LEU A 156 -12.95 8.96 -8.04
N GLN A 157 -12.95 9.64 -6.91
CA GLN A 157 -13.21 11.07 -6.83
C GLN A 157 -12.21 11.86 -7.69
N ARG A 158 -12.62 13.03 -8.14
CA ARG A 158 -11.79 13.90 -8.97
C ARG A 158 -10.48 14.31 -8.29
N SER A 159 -10.45 14.41 -6.97
CA SER A 159 -9.26 14.67 -6.15
C SER A 159 -8.18 13.60 -6.28
N ASN A 160 -8.56 12.33 -6.54
CA ASN A 160 -7.61 11.24 -6.78
C ASN A 160 -6.79 11.41 -8.06
N SER A 161 -7.19 12.33 -8.97
CA SER A 161 -6.37 12.68 -10.14
C SER A 161 -4.96 13.13 -9.76
N VAL A 162 -4.79 13.73 -8.57
CA VAL A 162 -3.47 14.13 -8.05
C VAL A 162 -2.59 12.88 -7.84
N ALA A 163 -3.07 11.90 -7.09
CA ALA A 163 -2.31 10.68 -6.83
C ALA A 163 -2.01 9.91 -8.13
N ILE A 164 -2.99 9.78 -9.04
CA ILE A 164 -2.82 9.09 -10.32
C ILE A 164 -1.79 9.80 -11.22
N ALA A 165 -1.80 11.14 -11.27
CA ALA A 165 -0.84 11.91 -12.08
C ALA A 165 0.60 11.77 -11.52
N PHE A 166 0.78 11.82 -10.20
CA PHE A 166 2.09 11.62 -9.58
C PHE A 166 2.56 10.16 -9.68
N LEU A 167 1.64 9.19 -9.60
CA LEU A 167 1.95 7.79 -9.86
C LEU A 167 2.40 7.59 -11.32
N LEU A 168 1.79 8.28 -12.29
CA LEU A 168 2.25 8.24 -13.68
C LEU A 168 3.69 8.78 -13.80
N ILE A 169 3.99 9.92 -13.19
CA ILE A 169 5.35 10.50 -13.19
C ILE A 169 6.36 9.52 -12.59
N ALA A 170 6.04 8.97 -11.41
CA ALA A 170 6.88 7.98 -10.75
C ALA A 170 7.06 6.71 -11.59
N THR A 171 6.00 6.26 -12.28
CA THR A 171 6.04 5.08 -13.15
C THR A 171 6.91 5.31 -14.39
N LEU A 172 6.78 6.48 -15.03
CA LEU A 172 7.63 6.84 -16.18
C LEU A 172 9.11 6.86 -15.80
N TYR A 173 9.42 7.41 -14.61
CA TYR A 173 10.78 7.34 -14.08
C TYR A 173 11.17 5.90 -13.72
N GLY A 174 10.28 5.15 -13.06
CA GLY A 174 10.47 3.75 -12.68
C GLY A 174 10.80 2.84 -13.86
N LEU A 175 10.29 3.13 -15.07
CA LEU A 175 10.65 2.39 -16.30
C LEU A 175 12.12 2.59 -16.72
N THR A 176 12.82 3.59 -16.18
CA THR A 176 14.26 3.79 -16.43
C THR A 176 15.14 2.98 -15.48
N LEU A 177 14.65 2.64 -14.28
CA LEU A 177 15.44 1.94 -13.25
C LEU A 177 15.99 0.57 -13.70
N PRO A 178 15.26 -0.26 -14.46
CA PRO A 178 15.79 -1.53 -14.98
C PRO A 178 17.01 -1.37 -15.91
N LEU A 179 17.22 -0.17 -16.46
CA LEU A 179 18.36 0.12 -17.33
C LEU A 179 19.64 0.42 -16.52
N HIS A 180 19.50 0.67 -15.22
CA HIS A 180 20.60 0.97 -14.31
C HIS A 180 21.18 -0.32 -13.71
N ARG A 181 22.44 -0.28 -13.30
CA ARG A 181 23.10 -1.34 -12.54
C ARG A 181 23.13 -1.09 -11.04
N THR A 182 22.76 0.12 -10.64
CA THR A 182 22.71 0.57 -9.24
C THR A 182 21.59 1.56 -9.09
N LEU A 183 20.92 1.53 -7.95
CA LEU A 183 19.99 2.57 -7.52
C LEU A 183 20.81 3.64 -6.80
N THR A 184 20.89 4.84 -7.39
CA THR A 184 21.82 5.90 -7.00
C THR A 184 21.19 6.97 -6.11
N LEU A 185 22.02 7.82 -5.51
CA LEU A 185 21.54 9.02 -4.79
C LEU A 185 20.86 10.05 -5.72
N ILE A 186 21.12 9.99 -7.04
CA ILE A 186 20.39 10.81 -8.03
C ILE A 186 18.95 10.29 -8.16
N ASP A 187 18.78 8.97 -8.24
CA ASP A 187 17.45 8.34 -8.24
C ASP A 187 16.69 8.70 -6.95
N ALA A 188 17.39 8.68 -5.80
CA ALA A 188 16.84 9.16 -4.52
C ALA A 188 16.35 10.59 -4.61
N ALA A 189 17.19 11.52 -5.07
CA ALA A 189 16.84 12.94 -5.16
C ALA A 189 15.61 13.18 -6.06
N ILE A 190 15.52 12.48 -7.19
CA ILE A 190 14.37 12.58 -8.11
C ILE A 190 13.11 12.04 -7.46
N LEU A 191 13.14 10.80 -6.96
CA LEU A 191 11.95 10.13 -6.40
C LEU A 191 11.45 10.82 -5.13
N VAL A 192 12.35 11.21 -4.23
CA VAL A 192 11.99 11.99 -3.02
C VAL A 192 11.41 13.34 -3.40
N THR A 193 11.96 14.03 -4.42
CA THR A 193 11.39 15.29 -4.91
C THR A 193 9.97 15.10 -5.44
N VAL A 194 9.72 14.06 -6.25
CA VAL A 194 8.37 13.72 -6.74
C VAL A 194 7.41 13.53 -5.56
N PHE A 195 7.82 12.78 -4.53
CA PHE A 195 7.02 12.59 -3.31
C PHE A 195 6.75 13.89 -2.56
N VAL A 196 7.78 14.71 -2.32
CA VAL A 196 7.63 15.98 -1.60
C VAL A 196 6.66 16.91 -2.34
N VAL A 197 6.78 17.03 -3.67
CA VAL A 197 5.86 17.85 -4.47
C VAL A 197 4.45 17.29 -4.41
N TYR A 198 4.27 15.96 -4.46
CA TYR A 198 3.00 15.28 -4.24
C TYR A 198 2.39 15.66 -2.88
N MET A 199 3.16 15.50 -1.81
CA MET A 199 2.72 15.81 -0.44
C MET A 199 2.36 17.28 -0.24
N VAL A 200 3.18 18.20 -0.75
CA VAL A 200 2.89 19.65 -0.70
C VAL A 200 1.57 19.95 -1.42
N ARG A 201 1.29 19.24 -2.50
CA ARG A 201 0.05 19.43 -3.26
C ARG A 201 -1.16 18.87 -2.50
N VAL A 202 -1.07 17.65 -1.98
CA VAL A 202 -2.13 17.01 -1.20
C VAL A 202 -2.42 17.77 0.11
N ALA A 203 -1.38 18.27 0.77
CA ALA A 203 -1.52 19.06 2.01
C ALA A 203 -2.31 20.37 1.83
N ARG A 204 -2.52 20.83 0.59
CA ARG A 204 -3.40 21.98 0.26
C ARG A 204 -4.87 21.59 0.11
N ALA A 205 -5.23 20.33 0.29
CA ALA A 205 -6.62 19.89 0.33
C ALA A 205 -7.35 20.53 1.51
N PRO A 206 -8.65 20.91 1.36
CA PRO A 206 -9.45 21.36 2.49
C PRO A 206 -9.58 20.24 3.52
N ALA A 207 -9.79 20.63 4.78
CA ALA A 207 -10.04 19.68 5.86
C ALA A 207 -11.35 18.92 5.60
N GLY A 208 -11.26 17.67 5.24
CA GLY A 208 -12.40 16.75 5.26
C GLY A 208 -12.70 16.25 6.68
N THR A 209 -13.92 15.82 6.92
CA THR A 209 -14.23 15.09 8.14
C THR A 209 -13.52 13.75 8.15
N PRO A 210 -12.76 13.40 9.22
CA PRO A 210 -12.03 12.14 9.24
C PRO A 210 -12.96 10.93 9.14
N HIS A 211 -12.72 10.03 8.20
CA HIS A 211 -13.44 8.77 8.07
C HIS A 211 -12.89 7.73 9.04
N LEU A 212 -13.26 7.85 10.33
CA LEU A 212 -12.79 6.92 11.36
C LEU A 212 -13.51 5.58 11.29
N VAL A 213 -12.75 4.49 11.21
CA VAL A 213 -13.29 3.12 11.17
C VAL A 213 -12.79 2.26 12.33
N GLY A 214 -13.62 1.32 12.78
CA GLY A 214 -13.25 0.35 13.82
C GLY A 214 -12.75 0.97 15.12
N PRO A 215 -11.59 0.54 15.65
CA PRO A 215 -11.00 1.06 16.88
C PRO A 215 -10.66 2.55 16.85
N ALA A 216 -10.23 3.09 15.71
CA ALA A 216 -9.93 4.51 15.55
C ALA A 216 -11.15 5.39 15.85
N ARG A 217 -12.36 4.95 15.47
CA ARG A 217 -13.61 5.64 15.80
C ARG A 217 -13.83 5.73 17.31
N THR A 218 -13.55 4.64 18.04
CA THR A 218 -13.70 4.62 19.50
C THR A 218 -12.73 5.58 20.16
N ILE A 219 -11.47 5.64 19.68
CA ILE A 219 -10.48 6.60 20.19
C ILE A 219 -10.90 8.03 19.83
N GLY A 220 -11.32 8.26 18.58
CA GLY A 220 -11.75 9.58 18.09
C GLY A 220 -12.90 10.21 18.89
N THR A 221 -13.77 9.39 19.48
CA THR A 221 -14.89 9.86 20.34
C THR A 221 -14.51 10.11 21.80
N MET A 222 -13.27 9.81 22.22
CA MET A 222 -12.79 10.10 23.59
C MET A 222 -12.60 11.61 23.81
N SER A 223 -12.57 12.03 25.08
CA SER A 223 -12.15 13.39 25.42
C SER A 223 -10.73 13.66 24.92
N THR A 224 -10.41 14.91 24.57
CA THR A 224 -9.14 15.30 23.93
C THR A 224 -7.91 14.75 24.66
N ALA A 225 -7.86 14.86 26.00
CA ALA A 225 -6.71 14.36 26.78
C ALA A 225 -6.58 12.82 26.68
N ARG A 226 -7.69 12.08 26.81
CA ARG A 226 -7.69 10.62 26.70
C ARG A 226 -7.37 10.15 25.28
N ARG A 227 -7.91 10.83 24.28
CA ARG A 227 -7.64 10.55 22.87
C ARG A 227 -6.15 10.71 22.54
N ARG A 228 -5.56 11.86 22.92
CA ARG A 228 -4.12 12.11 22.70
C ARG A 228 -3.23 11.09 23.43
N ALA A 229 -3.58 10.74 24.67
CA ALA A 229 -2.86 9.72 25.42
C ALA A 229 -2.97 8.34 24.75
N ALA A 230 -4.17 7.96 24.29
CA ALA A 230 -4.37 6.69 23.58
C ALA A 230 -3.61 6.65 22.24
N VAL A 231 -3.65 7.74 21.48
CA VAL A 231 -2.89 7.88 20.22
C VAL A 231 -1.40 7.76 20.49
N ALA A 232 -0.87 8.50 21.47
CA ALA A 232 0.56 8.44 21.83
C ALA A 232 0.98 7.05 22.31
N ALA A 233 0.15 6.38 23.10
CA ALA A 233 0.42 5.02 23.58
C ALA A 233 0.44 3.99 22.45
N LEU A 234 -0.51 4.09 21.49
CA LEU A 234 -0.54 3.20 20.34
C LEU A 234 0.64 3.43 19.39
N PHE A 235 0.99 4.69 19.11
CA PHE A 235 2.19 5.03 18.34
C PHE A 235 3.44 4.48 19.01
N GLY A 236 3.61 4.74 20.31
CA GLY A 236 4.77 4.26 21.07
C GLY A 236 4.87 2.73 21.07
N ALA A 237 3.76 2.03 21.34
CA ALA A 237 3.71 0.59 21.31
C ALA A 237 4.02 0.01 19.91
N ALA A 238 3.46 0.60 18.86
CA ALA A 238 3.70 0.18 17.49
C ALA A 238 5.17 0.39 17.08
N ILE A 239 5.72 1.58 17.33
CA ILE A 239 7.11 1.90 17.00
C ILE A 239 8.08 0.95 17.74
N VAL A 240 7.89 0.74 19.04
CA VAL A 240 8.72 -0.19 19.81
C VAL A 240 8.63 -1.61 19.25
N THR A 241 7.41 -2.09 18.96
CA THR A 241 7.22 -3.43 18.39
C THR A 241 7.92 -3.57 17.04
N ILE A 242 7.78 -2.57 16.15
CA ILE A 242 8.41 -2.58 14.81
C ILE A 242 9.94 -2.61 14.96
N LEU A 243 10.51 -1.71 15.76
CA LEU A 243 11.97 -1.63 15.94
C LEU A 243 12.56 -2.91 16.55
N VAL A 244 11.82 -3.57 17.45
CA VAL A 244 12.25 -4.80 18.11
C VAL A 244 12.08 -6.02 17.21
N CYS A 245 11.04 -6.06 16.38
CA CYS A 245 10.65 -7.27 15.63
C CYS A 245 11.05 -7.27 14.15
N ALA A 246 11.37 -6.11 13.54
CA ALA A 246 11.63 -6.04 12.08
C ALA A 246 12.91 -6.81 11.70
N GLU A 247 14.00 -6.67 12.44
CA GLU A 247 15.25 -7.38 12.14
C GLU A 247 15.12 -8.90 12.38
N PRO A 248 14.62 -9.39 13.53
CA PRO A 248 14.38 -10.82 13.70
C PRO A 248 13.42 -11.42 12.69
N PHE A 249 12.43 -10.64 12.23
CA PHE A 249 11.52 -11.06 11.16
C PHE A 249 12.26 -11.27 9.84
N ALA A 250 13.03 -10.28 9.40
CA ALA A 250 13.83 -10.36 8.17
C ALA A 250 14.81 -11.54 8.20
N GLU A 251 15.54 -11.73 9.29
CA GLU A 251 16.48 -12.85 9.48
C GLU A 251 15.78 -14.21 9.44
N SER A 252 14.64 -14.33 10.12
CA SER A 252 13.89 -15.59 10.14
C SER A 252 13.31 -15.99 8.79
N LEU A 253 13.04 -15.04 7.90
CA LEU A 253 12.66 -15.33 6.51
C LEU A 253 13.82 -15.94 5.74
N VAL A 254 15.01 -15.34 5.82
CA VAL A 254 16.23 -15.85 5.18
C VAL A 254 16.57 -17.24 5.71
N ASP A 255 16.54 -17.44 7.03
CA ASP A 255 16.82 -18.73 7.66
C ASP A 255 15.77 -19.80 7.29
N THR A 256 14.52 -19.40 7.10
CA THR A 256 13.45 -20.30 6.60
C THR A 256 13.75 -20.74 5.19
N GLY A 257 14.16 -19.83 4.29
CA GLY A 257 14.57 -20.14 2.94
C GLY A 257 15.72 -21.16 2.93
N ARG A 258 16.77 -20.88 3.67
CA ARG A 258 17.95 -21.78 3.79
C ARG A 258 17.57 -23.16 4.33
N LYS A 259 16.71 -23.24 5.35
CA LYS A 259 16.30 -24.52 5.96
C LYS A 259 15.49 -25.41 5.02
N PHE A 260 14.63 -24.84 4.19
CA PHE A 260 13.70 -25.58 3.36
C PHE A 260 14.11 -25.62 1.88
N ALA A 261 15.28 -25.09 1.54
CA ALA A 261 15.71 -24.89 0.15
C ALA A 261 14.66 -24.18 -0.69
N ILE A 262 13.93 -23.23 -0.06
CA ILE A 262 13.03 -22.32 -0.73
C ILE A 262 13.87 -21.09 -1.09
N ASP A 263 13.69 -20.59 -2.30
CA ASP A 263 14.37 -19.37 -2.71
C ASP A 263 13.97 -18.20 -1.77
N ASP A 264 14.96 -17.60 -1.11
CA ASP A 264 14.78 -16.48 -0.18
C ASP A 264 14.02 -15.34 -0.87
N PHE A 265 14.25 -15.15 -2.15
CA PHE A 265 13.56 -14.17 -2.98
C PHE A 265 12.03 -14.35 -2.96
N VAL A 266 11.51 -15.59 -3.02
CA VAL A 266 10.05 -15.85 -2.99
C VAL A 266 9.47 -15.45 -1.63
N LEU A 267 10.17 -15.83 -0.54
CA LEU A 267 9.71 -15.50 0.80
C LEU A 267 9.73 -13.99 1.07
N ILE A 268 10.82 -13.33 0.71
CA ILE A 268 11.02 -11.90 0.95
C ILE A 268 10.12 -11.06 0.05
N SER A 269 9.93 -11.46 -1.23
CA SER A 269 9.10 -10.70 -2.16
C SER A 269 7.59 -10.86 -1.96
N LEU A 270 7.14 -11.83 -1.14
CA LEU A 270 5.71 -12.08 -0.91
C LEU A 270 5.32 -12.01 0.56
N ILE A 271 6.02 -12.72 1.44
CA ILE A 271 5.60 -12.87 2.85
C ILE A 271 5.90 -11.61 3.66
N ALA A 272 7.08 -11.01 3.47
CA ALA A 272 7.43 -9.78 4.18
C ALA A 272 6.49 -8.62 3.81
N PRO A 273 6.23 -8.31 2.51
CA PRO A 273 5.25 -7.31 2.14
C PRO A 273 3.82 -7.64 2.60
N LEU A 274 3.42 -8.91 2.55
CA LEU A 274 2.08 -9.30 3.01
C LEU A 274 1.90 -9.00 4.51
N ALA A 275 2.92 -9.18 5.32
CA ALA A 275 2.87 -8.85 6.74
C ALA A 275 2.80 -7.34 6.99
N SER A 276 3.66 -6.55 6.32
CA SER A 276 3.71 -5.09 6.50
C SER A 276 2.49 -4.37 5.92
N GLU A 277 1.97 -4.85 4.78
CA GLU A 277 0.83 -4.27 4.05
C GLU A 277 -0.55 -4.77 4.54
N ALA A 278 -0.59 -5.86 5.34
CA ALA A 278 -1.85 -6.46 5.79
C ALA A 278 -2.86 -5.45 6.36
N PRO A 279 -2.47 -4.46 7.20
CA PRO A 279 -3.40 -3.48 7.73
C PRO A 279 -4.01 -2.60 6.66
N GLU A 280 -3.22 -2.13 5.68
CA GLU A 280 -3.71 -1.30 4.58
C GLU A 280 -4.70 -2.05 3.71
N LEU A 281 -4.37 -3.30 3.34
CA LEU A 281 -5.24 -4.16 2.55
C LEU A 281 -6.56 -4.46 3.28
N LEU A 282 -6.50 -4.73 4.59
CA LEU A 282 -7.69 -5.00 5.39
C LEU A 282 -8.55 -3.77 5.61
N ILE A 283 -7.95 -2.59 5.83
CA ILE A 283 -8.67 -1.33 5.97
C ILE A 283 -9.35 -0.96 4.66
N ALA A 284 -8.64 -1.01 3.53
CA ALA A 284 -9.20 -0.75 2.22
C ALA A 284 -10.32 -1.75 1.86
N GLY A 285 -10.14 -3.03 2.18
CA GLY A 285 -11.17 -4.07 2.06
C GLY A 285 -12.40 -3.78 2.94
N MET A 286 -12.22 -3.25 4.16
CA MET A 286 -13.33 -2.85 5.03
C MET A 286 -14.11 -1.65 4.47
N PHE A 287 -13.45 -0.67 3.85
CA PHE A 287 -14.13 0.41 3.14
C PHE A 287 -14.99 -0.16 2.01
N ALA A 288 -14.42 -1.02 1.16
CA ALA A 288 -15.15 -1.68 0.08
C ALA A 288 -16.34 -2.50 0.59
N TRP A 289 -16.17 -3.23 1.71
CA TRP A 289 -17.25 -3.97 2.35
C TRP A 289 -18.40 -3.08 2.83
N ARG A 290 -18.12 -1.84 3.18
CA ARG A 290 -19.09 -0.82 3.60
C ARG A 290 -19.72 -0.04 2.45
N LEU A 291 -19.46 -0.43 1.20
CA LEU A 291 -19.88 0.24 -0.04
C LEU A 291 -19.19 1.60 -0.28
N ASP A 292 -18.01 1.77 0.27
CA ASP A 292 -17.13 2.94 0.16
C ASP A 292 -15.81 2.52 -0.55
N ALA A 293 -15.95 1.85 -1.68
CA ALA A 293 -14.82 1.26 -2.39
C ALA A 293 -13.91 2.33 -3.04
N ASP A 294 -14.42 3.52 -3.32
CA ASP A 294 -13.65 4.66 -3.83
C ASP A 294 -12.66 5.19 -2.77
N ALA A 295 -13.09 5.32 -1.51
CA ALA A 295 -12.18 5.67 -0.42
C ALA A 295 -11.10 4.61 -0.20
N GLY A 296 -11.48 3.31 -0.23
CA GLY A 296 -10.53 2.22 -0.11
C GLY A 296 -9.49 2.19 -1.24
N LEU A 297 -9.94 2.32 -2.49
CA LEU A 297 -9.04 2.34 -3.64
C LEU A 297 -8.18 3.61 -3.67
N GLY A 298 -8.77 4.77 -3.34
CA GLY A 298 -8.04 6.04 -3.26
C GLY A 298 -6.90 6.00 -2.24
N ALA A 299 -7.11 5.37 -1.08
CA ALA A 299 -6.07 5.14 -0.08
C ALA A 299 -4.92 4.29 -0.65
N LEU A 300 -5.24 3.14 -1.29
CA LEU A 300 -4.21 2.28 -1.89
C LEU A 300 -3.47 2.94 -3.06
N VAL A 301 -4.13 3.80 -3.86
CA VAL A 301 -3.46 4.59 -4.91
C VAL A 301 -2.48 5.58 -4.30
N SER A 302 -2.86 6.25 -3.20
CA SER A 302 -1.99 7.18 -2.46
C SER A 302 -0.79 6.45 -1.84
N SER A 303 -1.02 5.29 -1.22
CA SER A 303 0.05 4.43 -0.69
C SER A 303 1.02 4.01 -1.80
N LYS A 304 0.50 3.62 -2.97
CA LYS A 304 1.34 3.27 -4.13
C LYS A 304 2.23 4.43 -4.60
N VAL A 305 1.76 5.68 -4.55
CA VAL A 305 2.62 6.85 -4.85
C VAL A 305 3.79 6.90 -3.87
N ASN A 306 3.52 6.74 -2.57
CA ASN A 306 4.55 6.73 -1.54
C ASN A 306 5.58 5.61 -1.76
N GLN A 307 5.11 4.38 -1.93
CA GLN A 307 5.98 3.22 -2.16
C GLN A 307 6.85 3.37 -3.40
N TRP A 308 6.25 3.84 -4.52
CA TRP A 308 6.95 3.96 -5.79
C TRP A 308 7.78 5.26 -5.92
N THR A 309 7.82 6.08 -4.87
CA THR A 309 8.62 7.31 -4.80
C THR A 309 9.49 7.36 -3.56
N LEU A 310 8.94 7.67 -2.39
CA LEU A 310 9.73 7.89 -1.17
C LEU A 310 10.42 6.60 -0.71
N LEU A 311 9.70 5.46 -0.69
CA LEU A 311 10.30 4.19 -0.26
C LEU A 311 11.48 3.82 -1.16
N VAL A 312 11.26 3.72 -2.48
CA VAL A 312 12.33 3.42 -3.45
C VAL A 312 13.48 4.43 -3.34
N GLY A 313 13.16 5.72 -3.20
CA GLY A 313 14.16 6.79 -3.08
C GLY A 313 14.96 6.77 -1.77
N THR A 314 14.43 6.18 -0.70
CA THR A 314 15.17 6.09 0.58
C THR A 314 16.18 4.94 0.61
N LEU A 315 16.00 3.89 -0.18
CA LEU A 315 16.91 2.73 -0.19
C LEU A 315 18.38 3.13 -0.50
N PRO A 316 18.70 3.88 -1.56
CA PRO A 316 20.09 4.26 -1.84
C PRO A 316 20.67 5.20 -0.77
N ILE A 317 19.83 5.98 -0.06
CA ILE A 317 20.28 6.81 1.07
C ILE A 317 20.70 5.92 2.24
N VAL A 318 19.86 4.96 2.64
CA VAL A 318 20.16 4.01 3.73
C VAL A 318 21.39 3.18 3.38
N PHE A 319 21.50 2.70 2.14
CA PHE A 319 22.66 1.97 1.65
C PHE A 319 23.95 2.79 1.73
N ALA A 320 23.93 4.04 1.27
CA ALA A 320 25.07 4.94 1.33
C ALA A 320 25.54 5.20 2.77
N ILE A 321 24.60 5.43 3.69
CA ILE A 321 24.91 5.60 5.12
C ILE A 321 25.53 4.32 5.70
N SER A 322 24.94 3.17 5.43
CA SER A 322 25.43 1.88 5.98
C SER A 322 26.77 1.46 5.38
N SER A 323 26.99 1.66 4.08
CA SER A 323 28.25 1.32 3.41
C SER A 323 29.38 2.31 3.71
N GLY A 324 29.07 3.49 4.24
CA GLY A 324 30.03 4.56 4.50
C GLY A 324 30.55 5.24 3.23
N GLY A 325 29.81 5.18 2.11
CA GLY A 325 30.21 5.77 0.81
C GLY A 325 29.02 6.27 0.01
N LEU A 326 29.31 6.99 -1.08
CA LEU A 326 28.27 7.51 -2.00
C LEU A 326 27.93 6.50 -3.11
N HIS A 327 28.16 5.23 -2.87
CA HIS A 327 27.85 4.18 -3.83
C HIS A 327 26.33 3.92 -3.90
N GLY A 328 25.83 3.60 -5.10
CA GLY A 328 24.44 3.17 -5.27
C GLY A 328 24.22 1.74 -4.82
N LEU A 329 22.99 1.41 -4.40
CA LEU A 329 22.56 0.05 -4.08
C LEU A 329 22.66 -0.80 -5.36
N PRO A 330 23.44 -1.91 -5.37
CA PRO A 330 23.60 -2.75 -6.56
C PRO A 330 22.29 -3.40 -7.00
N ILE A 331 22.08 -3.45 -8.32
CA ILE A 331 20.93 -4.10 -8.95
C ILE A 331 21.46 -5.21 -9.86
N ASP A 332 21.23 -6.46 -9.52
CA ASP A 332 21.61 -7.60 -10.32
C ASP A 332 20.65 -7.83 -11.51
N ALA A 333 20.87 -8.89 -12.28
CA ALA A 333 20.06 -9.19 -13.46
C ALA A 333 18.60 -9.52 -13.07
N VAL A 334 18.39 -10.31 -12.02
CA VAL A 334 17.08 -10.73 -11.54
C VAL A 334 16.28 -9.51 -11.02
N GLN A 335 16.94 -8.66 -10.25
CA GLN A 335 16.30 -7.46 -9.71
C GLN A 335 15.97 -6.43 -10.80
N ARG A 336 16.75 -6.33 -11.87
CA ARG A 336 16.40 -5.48 -13.03
C ARG A 336 15.12 -5.98 -13.73
N GLU A 337 14.97 -7.29 -13.88
CA GLU A 337 13.77 -7.89 -14.45
C GLU A 337 12.55 -7.66 -13.55
N GLU A 338 12.69 -7.79 -12.23
CA GLU A 338 11.62 -7.50 -11.27
C GLU A 338 11.23 -6.02 -11.24
N LEU A 339 12.21 -5.12 -11.31
CA LEU A 339 11.95 -3.68 -11.46
C LEU A 339 11.19 -3.38 -12.75
N PHE A 340 11.56 -4.05 -13.85
CA PHE A 340 10.85 -3.91 -15.12
C PHE A 340 9.39 -4.37 -15.01
N VAL A 341 9.14 -5.54 -14.44
CA VAL A 341 7.78 -6.05 -14.23
C VAL A 341 6.98 -5.12 -13.33
N THR A 342 7.58 -4.63 -12.25
CA THR A 342 6.93 -3.72 -11.29
C THR A 342 6.57 -2.38 -11.93
N ALA A 343 7.47 -1.80 -12.72
CA ALA A 343 7.22 -0.57 -13.46
C ALA A 343 6.15 -0.77 -14.55
N ALA A 344 6.21 -1.89 -15.27
CA ALA A 344 5.23 -2.26 -16.30
C ALA A 344 3.83 -2.51 -15.71
N GLN A 345 3.74 -3.20 -14.57
CA GLN A 345 2.48 -3.36 -13.82
C GLN A 345 1.93 -2.01 -13.36
N SER A 346 2.79 -1.13 -12.85
CA SER A 346 2.39 0.22 -12.46
C SER A 346 1.89 1.04 -13.67
N ALA A 347 2.52 0.92 -14.84
CA ALA A 347 2.06 1.55 -16.07
C ALA A 347 0.68 1.04 -16.51
N PHE A 348 0.44 -0.26 -16.40
CA PHE A 348 -0.88 -0.84 -16.67
C PHE A 348 -1.93 -0.35 -15.67
N ALA A 349 -1.62 -0.32 -14.39
CA ALA A 349 -2.50 0.16 -13.34
C ALA A 349 -2.89 1.64 -13.54
N VAL A 350 -1.92 2.50 -13.86
CA VAL A 350 -2.16 3.92 -14.20
C VAL A 350 -3.02 4.04 -15.47
N ALA A 351 -2.76 3.19 -16.48
CA ALA A 351 -3.55 3.18 -17.71
C ALA A 351 -5.04 2.85 -17.43
N VAL A 352 -5.30 1.87 -16.58
CA VAL A 352 -6.66 1.51 -16.14
C VAL A 352 -7.33 2.69 -15.45
N LEU A 353 -6.63 3.39 -14.57
CA LEU A 353 -7.17 4.53 -13.82
C LEU A 353 -7.17 5.86 -14.60
N ALA A 354 -6.80 5.89 -15.87
CA ALA A 354 -6.75 7.13 -16.65
C ALA A 354 -8.12 7.84 -16.77
N ASN A 355 -9.23 7.09 -16.71
CA ASN A 355 -10.59 7.62 -16.63
C ASN A 355 -11.15 7.67 -15.19
N ARG A 356 -10.33 7.45 -14.17
CA ARG A 356 -10.68 7.34 -12.74
C ARG A 356 -11.69 6.24 -12.42
N ARG A 357 -11.77 5.20 -13.23
CA ARG A 357 -12.66 4.07 -13.02
C ARG A 357 -11.90 2.77 -13.15
N ILE A 358 -12.31 1.79 -12.39
CA ILE A 358 -11.83 0.42 -12.54
C ILE A 358 -13.02 -0.54 -12.49
N SER A 359 -13.12 -1.36 -13.50
CA SER A 359 -14.16 -2.38 -13.62
C SER A 359 -13.73 -3.70 -12.99
N VAL A 360 -14.70 -4.56 -12.67
CA VAL A 360 -14.44 -5.93 -12.20
C VAL A 360 -13.58 -6.72 -13.19
N ARG A 361 -13.75 -6.49 -14.50
CA ARG A 361 -12.94 -7.17 -15.53
C ARG A 361 -11.48 -6.76 -15.42
N GLU A 362 -11.19 -5.48 -15.30
CA GLU A 362 -9.83 -4.95 -15.15
C GLU A 362 -9.19 -5.43 -13.84
N ALA A 363 -9.95 -5.46 -12.74
CA ALA A 363 -9.49 -6.01 -11.47
C ALA A 363 -9.15 -7.51 -11.56
N VAL A 364 -9.97 -8.30 -12.26
CA VAL A 364 -9.68 -9.73 -12.48
C VAL A 364 -8.44 -9.93 -13.35
N ILE A 365 -8.24 -9.07 -14.37
CA ILE A 365 -7.02 -9.12 -15.20
C ILE A 365 -5.78 -8.76 -14.35
N LEU A 366 -5.85 -7.67 -13.55
CA LEU A 366 -4.76 -7.30 -12.63
C LEU A 366 -4.37 -8.45 -11.70
N LEU A 367 -5.37 -9.03 -11.03
CA LEU A 367 -5.17 -10.16 -10.13
C LEU A 367 -4.62 -11.39 -10.86
N GLY A 368 -5.21 -11.72 -12.02
CA GLY A 368 -4.84 -12.92 -12.79
C GLY A 368 -3.41 -12.87 -13.31
N VAL A 369 -2.98 -11.73 -13.86
CA VAL A 369 -1.60 -11.57 -14.36
C VAL A 369 -0.61 -11.54 -13.20
N TRP A 370 -0.96 -10.90 -12.07
CA TRP A 370 -0.12 -10.92 -10.87
C TRP A 370 0.01 -12.33 -10.27
N LEU A 371 -1.09 -13.11 -10.22
CA LEU A 371 -1.02 -14.51 -9.79
C LEU A 371 -0.18 -15.34 -10.76
N ALA A 372 -0.34 -15.16 -12.07
CA ALA A 372 0.51 -15.82 -13.07
C ALA A 372 1.99 -15.50 -12.83
N GLN A 373 2.32 -14.23 -12.55
CA GLN A 373 3.67 -13.81 -12.19
C GLN A 373 4.19 -14.54 -10.93
N LEU A 374 3.38 -14.68 -9.88
CA LEU A 374 3.77 -15.45 -8.69
C LEU A 374 4.03 -16.93 -9.01
N PHE A 375 3.18 -17.54 -9.83
CA PHE A 375 3.38 -18.93 -10.25
C PHE A 375 4.69 -19.13 -11.00
N THR A 376 5.14 -18.16 -11.80
CA THR A 376 6.43 -18.26 -12.49
C THR A 376 7.64 -18.22 -11.55
N LYS A 377 7.49 -17.79 -10.31
CA LYS A 377 8.55 -17.81 -9.29
C LYS A 377 8.75 -19.18 -8.63
N LEU A 378 7.88 -20.16 -8.92
CA LEU A 378 8.00 -21.49 -8.35
C LEU A 378 9.16 -22.28 -9.02
N PRO A 379 9.85 -23.17 -8.27
CA PRO A 379 11.00 -23.94 -8.81
C PRO A 379 10.70 -24.73 -10.09
N LEU A 380 9.41 -25.09 -10.29
CA LEU A 380 8.96 -25.79 -11.50
C LEU A 380 9.27 -25.02 -12.81
N PHE A 381 9.40 -23.71 -12.74
CA PHE A 381 9.60 -22.81 -13.88
C PHE A 381 11.01 -22.21 -13.93
N GLU A 382 11.96 -22.73 -13.13
CA GLU A 382 13.31 -22.19 -12.99
C GLU A 382 14.01 -21.95 -14.34
N SER A 383 13.84 -22.87 -15.29
CA SER A 383 14.45 -22.77 -16.62
C SER A 383 13.94 -21.62 -17.51
N ILE A 384 12.80 -21.02 -17.17
CA ILE A 384 12.15 -19.94 -17.94
C ILE A 384 11.85 -18.71 -17.11
N HIS A 385 12.42 -18.58 -15.88
CA HIS A 385 12.12 -17.45 -14.98
C HIS A 385 12.38 -16.09 -15.63
N ALA A 386 13.52 -15.92 -16.33
CA ALA A 386 13.89 -14.66 -16.95
C ALA A 386 12.95 -14.30 -18.11
N GLU A 387 12.70 -15.27 -19.01
CA GLU A 387 11.80 -15.08 -20.15
C GLU A 387 10.37 -14.81 -19.69
N ALA A 388 9.92 -15.49 -18.63
CA ALA A 388 8.59 -15.30 -18.06
C ALA A 388 8.44 -13.92 -17.45
N ARG A 389 9.43 -13.42 -16.67
CA ARG A 389 9.41 -12.05 -16.12
C ARG A 389 9.37 -11.01 -17.23
N ILE A 390 10.25 -11.12 -18.21
CA ILE A 390 10.28 -10.19 -19.36
C ILE A 390 8.96 -10.26 -20.13
N GLY A 391 8.46 -11.48 -20.41
CA GLY A 391 7.18 -11.68 -21.11
C GLY A 391 5.99 -11.06 -20.40
N ILE A 392 5.90 -11.21 -19.08
CA ILE A 392 4.85 -10.59 -18.24
C ILE A 392 4.99 -9.07 -18.25
N GLY A 393 6.20 -8.53 -18.13
CA GLY A 393 6.44 -7.10 -18.21
C GLY A 393 6.01 -6.51 -19.56
N VAL A 394 6.37 -7.19 -20.66
CA VAL A 394 5.93 -6.80 -22.02
C VAL A 394 4.41 -6.89 -22.16
N LEU A 395 3.78 -7.93 -21.60
CA LEU A 395 2.31 -8.06 -21.58
C LEU A 395 1.65 -6.89 -20.85
N TYR A 396 2.14 -6.51 -19.66
CA TYR A 396 1.64 -5.34 -18.93
C TYR A 396 1.78 -4.05 -19.74
N LEU A 397 2.94 -3.82 -20.38
CA LEU A 397 3.15 -2.63 -21.22
C LEU A 397 2.25 -2.62 -22.46
N ALA A 398 2.06 -3.78 -23.11
CA ALA A 398 1.16 -3.89 -24.26
C ALA A 398 -0.30 -3.58 -23.87
N MET A 399 -0.76 -4.13 -22.73
CA MET A 399 -2.09 -3.83 -22.18
C MET A 399 -2.21 -2.35 -21.81
N ALA A 400 -1.18 -1.77 -21.17
CA ALA A 400 -1.13 -0.35 -20.85
C ALA A 400 -1.26 0.51 -22.09
N ALA A 401 -0.48 0.22 -23.14
CA ALA A 401 -0.51 0.96 -24.41
C ALA A 401 -1.90 0.91 -25.08
N VAL A 402 -2.52 -0.27 -25.11
CA VAL A 402 -3.88 -0.42 -25.69
C VAL A 402 -4.92 0.39 -24.89
N ILE A 403 -4.87 0.35 -23.56
CA ILE A 403 -5.82 1.09 -22.71
C ILE A 403 -5.58 2.58 -22.83
N LEU A 404 -4.34 3.05 -22.74
CA LEU A 404 -4.00 4.47 -22.90
C LEU A 404 -4.42 5.01 -24.27
N TRP A 405 -4.23 4.23 -25.32
CA TRP A 405 -4.71 4.63 -26.66
C TRP A 405 -6.23 4.78 -26.72
N ARG A 406 -6.97 3.84 -26.10
CA ARG A 406 -8.44 3.91 -26.01
C ARG A 406 -8.91 5.06 -25.11
N GLN A 407 -8.20 5.33 -24.03
CA GLN A 407 -8.54 6.34 -23.02
C GLN A 407 -7.81 7.69 -23.25
N ARG A 408 -7.15 7.89 -24.38
CA ARG A 408 -6.33 9.10 -24.64
C ARG A 408 -7.05 10.43 -24.41
N ALA A 409 -8.36 10.46 -24.61
CA ALA A 409 -9.17 11.65 -24.35
C ALA A 409 -9.24 12.04 -22.86
N HIS A 410 -9.06 11.07 -21.95
CA HIS A 410 -9.10 11.28 -20.50
C HIS A 410 -7.74 11.70 -19.92
N LEU A 411 -6.63 11.45 -20.63
CA LEU A 411 -5.28 11.74 -20.11
C LEU A 411 -5.04 13.23 -19.89
N ARG A 412 -5.43 14.09 -20.83
CA ARG A 412 -5.27 15.53 -20.69
C ARG A 412 -6.06 16.10 -19.51
N PRO A 413 -7.36 15.81 -19.35
CA PRO A 413 -8.12 16.22 -18.17
C PRO A 413 -7.53 15.67 -16.87
N LEU A 414 -7.13 14.39 -16.82
CA LEU A 414 -6.51 13.78 -15.65
C LEU A 414 -5.23 14.52 -15.22
N LEU A 415 -4.32 14.77 -16.17
CA LEU A 415 -3.06 15.46 -15.87
C LEU A 415 -3.30 16.92 -15.51
N HIS A 416 -4.22 17.61 -16.17
CA HIS A 416 -4.59 18.99 -15.82
C HIS A 416 -5.16 19.05 -14.39
N ASP A 417 -6.11 18.19 -14.06
CA ASP A 417 -6.66 18.09 -12.69
C ASP A 417 -5.56 17.73 -11.69
N GLY A 418 -4.78 16.72 -12.00
CA GLY A 418 -3.71 16.22 -11.11
C GLY A 418 -2.58 17.20 -10.86
N LEU A 419 -2.17 18.00 -11.84
CA LEU A 419 -0.96 18.82 -11.75
C LEU A 419 -1.23 20.33 -11.63
N VAL A 420 -2.37 20.82 -12.16
CA VAL A 420 -2.63 22.26 -12.29
C VAL A 420 -3.79 22.73 -11.40
N VAL A 421 -4.95 22.06 -11.45
CA VAL A 421 -6.17 22.51 -10.74
C VAL A 421 -5.95 22.46 -9.23
N PRO A 422 -6.26 23.52 -8.45
CA PRO A 422 -6.17 23.50 -6.99
C PRO A 422 -6.94 22.34 -6.38
N VAL A 423 -6.34 21.62 -5.42
CA VAL A 423 -6.95 20.43 -4.81
C VAL A 423 -8.27 20.78 -4.08
N ALA A 424 -8.36 21.99 -3.53
CA ALA A 424 -9.59 22.49 -2.93
C ALA A 424 -10.76 22.53 -3.90
N THR A 425 -10.53 22.93 -5.17
CA THR A 425 -11.55 22.94 -6.22
C THR A 425 -11.95 21.52 -6.64
N LEU A 426 -10.98 20.59 -6.66
CA LEU A 426 -11.24 19.18 -6.97
C LEU A 426 -12.10 18.50 -5.89
N ALA A 427 -11.89 18.85 -4.64
CA ALA A 427 -12.64 18.32 -3.50
C ALA A 427 -14.08 18.89 -3.43
N ALA A 428 -14.26 20.19 -3.68
CA ALA A 428 -15.58 20.83 -3.66
C ALA A 428 -16.55 20.27 -4.71
N GLY A 429 -16.07 19.83 -5.87
CA GLY A 429 -16.89 19.18 -6.91
C GLY A 429 -17.29 17.75 -6.60
N SER A 430 -16.91 17.20 -5.43
CA SER A 430 -17.22 15.84 -4.99
C SER A 430 -18.34 15.78 -3.93
N GLU A 431 -18.74 16.92 -3.37
CA GLU A 431 -19.92 16.97 -2.48
C GLU A 431 -21.19 16.82 -3.34
N PRO A 432 -22.10 15.87 -3.00
CA PRO A 432 -23.41 15.87 -3.63
C PRO A 432 -24.06 17.23 -3.34
N GLU A 433 -24.54 17.91 -4.42
CA GLU A 433 -25.36 19.10 -4.27
C GLU A 433 -26.39 18.84 -3.16
N ALA A 434 -26.27 19.57 -2.05
CA ALA A 434 -27.33 19.62 -1.07
C ALA A 434 -28.57 20.08 -1.87
N VAL A 435 -29.58 19.22 -1.93
CA VAL A 435 -30.88 19.59 -2.47
C VAL A 435 -31.47 20.64 -1.53
N ASP A 436 -31.04 21.87 -1.71
CA ASP A 436 -31.73 23.03 -1.18
C ASP A 436 -33.02 23.19 -1.97
N GLY A 437 -34.12 23.07 -1.28
CA GLY A 437 -35.39 23.56 -1.74
C GLY A 437 -36.48 22.52 -1.96
N VAL A 438 -37.16 22.16 -0.88
CA VAL A 438 -38.63 22.13 -0.91
C VAL A 438 -39.10 22.74 0.40
N GLU A 439 -39.55 24.01 0.30
CA GLU A 439 -40.45 24.62 1.27
C GLU A 439 -41.78 23.87 1.39
#